data_f9ce7eb53deeb080df1acbd63db6c052
#
_entry.id   f9ce7eb53deeb080df1acbd63db6c052
#
_cell.length_a   1.000
_cell.length_b   1.000
_cell.length_c   1.000
_cell.angle_alpha   90.00
_cell.angle_beta   90.00
_cell.angle_gamma   90.00
#
_symmetry.space_group_name_H-M   'P 1'
#
loop_
_entity.id
_entity.type
_entity.pdbx_description
1 polymer ?
#
loop_
_entity_poly.entity_id
_entity_poly.type
_entity_poly.pdbx_seq_one_letter_code
_entity_poly.pdbx_strand_id
1 'polypeptide(L)'
;SGKPGRSARMLYEVLGDVWVIQRNPYLQEDMLFNKKRRDLLIEALYHRINSIREQLPTLDEVSARKVAALMETALVMIEKFKGSFERSWDLRRLVLKKLKKHTRADNIRFDGFSRSSHVTDATDWRVEYPFVVIYPDSEDEVPGIVKALIDLDFVIIPRGGGTGYTGGAVPLHSRSAVINTEKLNRISDVEMRKLEGLDKEVATIEAGAGSVNKKVAEKAASEGWVFSVDPNSNYACTIGGNIAENAGGKKAVLWGTTVDNVYWYRMVDPDGNWLVVTRGNHNLGKIHLQEDVVFEAVWKQGNKSPEKAPIIRKKTFRLKGPKFRTPGLGKDVTNKYLGGLPGLQKEGCDGIITSARFILHKMPACTQTVCLEFYGAAGN
;
A
#
# COMPACT_ATOMS: atom_id res chain seq x y z
N SER A 1 -42.59 -13.54 18.54
CA SER A 1 -41.19 -13.80 18.10
C SER A 1 -40.78 -15.19 18.64
N GLY A 2 -40.99 -16.25 17.85
CA GLY A 2 -40.59 -17.62 18.19
C GLY A 2 -39.07 -17.71 18.30
N LYS A 3 -38.58 -18.42 19.32
CA LYS A 3 -37.16 -18.81 19.40
C LYS A 3 -36.79 -19.55 18.11
N PRO A 4 -35.67 -19.30 17.46
CA PRO A 4 -35.25 -20.03 16.27
C PRO A 4 -35.21 -21.53 16.62
N GLY A 5 -35.80 -22.35 15.75
CA GLY A 5 -35.81 -23.81 15.93
C GLY A 5 -34.38 -24.37 15.99
N ARG A 6 -34.21 -25.53 16.61
CA ARG A 6 -32.90 -26.20 16.80
C ARG A 6 -32.12 -26.32 15.47
N SER A 7 -32.81 -26.67 14.38
CA SER A 7 -32.20 -26.82 13.05
C SER A 7 -31.64 -25.49 12.50
N ALA A 8 -32.35 -24.38 12.70
CA ALA A 8 -31.87 -23.06 12.28
C ALA A 8 -30.61 -22.67 13.06
N ARG A 9 -30.56 -22.94 14.36
CA ARG A 9 -29.39 -22.67 15.20
C ARG A 9 -28.17 -23.48 14.73
N MET A 10 -28.35 -24.79 14.45
CA MET A 10 -27.25 -25.64 13.97
C MET A 10 -26.70 -25.16 12.62
N LEU A 11 -27.56 -24.70 11.70
CA LEU A 11 -27.12 -24.11 10.43
C LEU A 11 -26.33 -22.81 10.66
N TYR A 12 -26.77 -21.97 11.58
CA TYR A 12 -26.02 -20.77 11.96
C TYR A 12 -24.62 -21.10 12.50
N GLU A 13 -24.51 -22.15 13.31
CA GLU A 13 -23.24 -22.63 13.85
C GLU A 13 -22.30 -23.12 12.71
N VAL A 14 -22.82 -23.88 11.74
CA VAL A 14 -22.04 -24.32 10.56
C VAL A 14 -21.54 -23.13 9.74
N LEU A 15 -22.42 -22.19 9.43
CA LEU A 15 -22.06 -20.99 8.68
C LEU A 15 -21.06 -20.13 9.45
N GLY A 16 -21.25 -19.99 10.76
CA GLY A 16 -20.39 -19.24 11.66
C GLY A 16 -18.98 -19.81 11.74
N ASP A 17 -18.82 -21.11 11.91
CA ASP A 17 -17.52 -21.78 11.99
C ASP A 17 -16.71 -21.60 10.70
N VAL A 18 -17.37 -21.79 9.53
CA VAL A 18 -16.73 -21.56 8.24
C VAL A 18 -16.32 -20.10 8.08
N TRP A 19 -17.23 -19.17 8.42
CA TRP A 19 -16.98 -17.73 8.30
C TRP A 19 -15.81 -17.26 9.19
N VAL A 20 -15.76 -17.73 10.46
CA VAL A 20 -14.69 -17.38 11.40
C VAL A 20 -13.33 -17.80 10.86
N ILE A 21 -13.23 -19.03 10.31
CA ILE A 21 -11.96 -19.51 9.77
C ILE A 21 -11.58 -18.75 8.51
N GLN A 22 -12.53 -18.48 7.61
CA GLN A 22 -12.28 -17.72 6.38
C GLN A 22 -11.85 -16.26 6.66
N ARG A 23 -12.23 -15.71 7.81
CA ARG A 23 -11.92 -14.33 8.22
C ARG A 23 -10.81 -14.22 9.27
N ASN A 24 -10.12 -15.33 9.57
CA ASN A 24 -9.02 -15.35 10.52
C ASN A 24 -7.78 -15.99 9.91
N PRO A 25 -6.74 -15.22 9.55
CA PRO A 25 -5.55 -15.73 8.88
C PRO A 25 -4.74 -16.70 9.75
N TYR A 26 -4.80 -16.60 11.07
CA TYR A 26 -4.13 -17.55 11.98
C TYR A 26 -4.83 -18.91 11.94
N LEU A 27 -6.17 -18.92 11.97
CA LEU A 27 -6.93 -20.17 11.86
C LEU A 27 -6.80 -20.81 10.47
N GLN A 28 -6.76 -19.97 9.40
CA GLN A 28 -6.49 -20.47 8.06
C GLN A 28 -5.14 -21.18 7.97
N GLU A 29 -4.12 -20.61 8.59
CA GLU A 29 -2.77 -21.17 8.60
C GLU A 29 -2.73 -22.46 9.40
N ASP A 30 -3.30 -22.49 10.62
CA ASP A 30 -3.39 -23.69 11.43
C ASP A 30 -4.13 -24.82 10.67
N MET A 31 -5.30 -24.54 10.08
CA MET A 31 -6.03 -25.53 9.29
C MET A 31 -5.28 -26.00 8.04
N LEU A 32 -4.45 -25.15 7.46
CA LEU A 32 -3.64 -25.50 6.29
C LEU A 32 -2.54 -26.52 6.63
N PHE A 33 -1.87 -26.35 7.77
CA PHE A 33 -0.74 -27.18 8.20
C PHE A 33 -1.15 -28.36 9.09
N ASN A 34 -2.25 -28.27 9.83
CA ASN A 34 -2.74 -29.30 10.72
C ASN A 34 -3.89 -30.09 10.06
N LYS A 35 -3.51 -31.09 9.24
CA LYS A 35 -4.48 -31.94 8.53
C LYS A 35 -5.48 -32.60 9.48
N LYS A 36 -5.03 -33.16 10.61
CA LYS A 36 -5.91 -33.85 11.56
C LYS A 36 -6.99 -32.92 12.12
N ARG A 37 -6.61 -31.69 12.50
CA ARG A 37 -7.56 -30.71 13.03
C ARG A 37 -8.55 -30.26 11.96
N ARG A 38 -8.05 -30.02 10.73
CA ARG A 38 -8.91 -29.72 9.58
C ARG A 38 -9.91 -30.81 9.28
N ASP A 39 -9.48 -32.07 9.23
CA ASP A 39 -10.35 -33.20 8.94
C ASP A 39 -11.44 -33.36 10.02
N LEU A 40 -11.08 -33.25 11.30
CA LEU A 40 -12.04 -33.25 12.41
C LEU A 40 -13.07 -32.10 12.31
N LEU A 41 -12.64 -30.93 11.92
CA LEU A 41 -13.57 -29.81 11.71
C LEU A 41 -14.55 -30.11 10.57
N ILE A 42 -14.05 -30.58 9.43
CA ILE A 42 -14.90 -30.93 8.29
C ILE A 42 -15.91 -32.03 8.65
N GLU A 43 -15.46 -33.05 9.36
CA GLU A 43 -16.35 -34.12 9.89
C GLU A 43 -17.43 -33.55 10.82
N ALA A 44 -17.08 -32.65 11.73
CA ALA A 44 -18.04 -32.00 12.63
C ALA A 44 -19.07 -31.14 11.87
N LEU A 45 -18.67 -30.45 10.80
CA LEU A 45 -19.61 -29.71 9.95
C LEU A 45 -20.60 -30.65 9.25
N TYR A 46 -20.14 -31.75 8.67
CA TYR A 46 -21.03 -32.76 8.06
C TYR A 46 -21.93 -33.44 9.09
N HIS A 47 -21.43 -33.78 10.27
CA HIS A 47 -22.22 -34.36 11.34
C HIS A 47 -23.39 -33.45 11.72
N ARG A 48 -23.16 -32.14 11.87
CA ARG A 48 -24.26 -31.19 12.17
C ARG A 48 -25.29 -31.12 11.03
N ILE A 49 -24.89 -31.16 9.78
CA ILE A 49 -25.81 -31.18 8.64
C ILE A 49 -26.64 -32.49 8.65
N ASN A 50 -26.02 -33.64 8.90
CA ASN A 50 -26.71 -34.92 8.99
C ASN A 50 -27.73 -34.94 10.14
N SER A 51 -27.37 -34.38 11.30
CA SER A 51 -28.31 -34.26 12.44
C SER A 51 -29.52 -33.36 12.11
N ILE A 52 -29.36 -32.36 11.24
CA ILE A 52 -30.51 -31.57 10.74
C ILE A 52 -31.36 -32.43 9.79
N ARG A 53 -30.73 -33.21 8.91
CA ARG A 53 -31.41 -34.09 7.95
C ARG A 53 -32.31 -35.08 8.65
N GLU A 54 -31.87 -35.68 9.76
CA GLU A 54 -32.64 -36.61 10.58
C GLU A 54 -33.89 -35.97 11.21
N GLN A 55 -33.91 -34.64 11.36
CA GLN A 55 -35.06 -33.92 11.92
C GLN A 55 -36.08 -33.47 10.85
N LEU A 56 -35.73 -33.50 9.55
CA LEU A 56 -36.64 -33.07 8.48
C LEU A 56 -38.03 -33.72 8.52
N PRO A 57 -38.14 -35.05 8.76
CA PRO A 57 -39.45 -35.71 8.80
C PRO A 57 -40.36 -35.27 9.96
N THR A 58 -39.80 -34.56 10.97
CA THR A 58 -40.58 -34.05 12.12
C THR A 58 -41.14 -32.65 11.90
N LEU A 59 -40.79 -31.99 10.77
CA LEU A 59 -41.22 -30.63 10.44
C LEU A 59 -42.47 -30.68 9.55
N ASP A 60 -43.25 -29.59 9.59
CA ASP A 60 -44.29 -29.35 8.58
C ASP A 60 -43.67 -29.20 7.17
N GLU A 61 -44.47 -29.45 6.15
CA GLU A 61 -44.01 -29.48 4.75
C GLU A 61 -43.31 -28.20 4.30
N VAL A 62 -43.81 -27.02 4.71
CA VAL A 62 -43.26 -25.73 4.33
C VAL A 62 -41.90 -25.49 5.00
N SER A 63 -41.82 -25.81 6.29
CA SER A 63 -40.57 -25.72 7.06
C SER A 63 -39.53 -26.72 6.57
N ALA A 64 -39.95 -27.95 6.29
CA ALA A 64 -39.06 -28.99 5.75
C ALA A 64 -38.43 -28.57 4.41
N ARG A 65 -39.20 -28.02 3.47
CA ARG A 65 -38.67 -27.51 2.19
C ARG A 65 -37.66 -26.37 2.38
N LYS A 66 -37.92 -25.41 3.27
CA LYS A 66 -37.00 -24.31 3.57
C LYS A 66 -35.70 -24.82 4.19
N VAL A 67 -35.79 -25.73 5.17
CA VAL A 67 -34.60 -26.30 5.83
C VAL A 67 -33.79 -27.15 4.85
N ALA A 68 -34.43 -27.91 3.97
CA ALA A 68 -33.75 -28.71 2.96
C ALA A 68 -32.95 -27.82 1.98
N ALA A 69 -33.54 -26.71 1.48
CA ALA A 69 -32.85 -25.77 0.60
C ALA A 69 -31.64 -25.09 1.28
N LEU A 70 -31.76 -24.71 2.57
CA LEU A 70 -30.65 -24.16 3.35
C LEU A 70 -29.56 -25.22 3.58
N MET A 71 -29.90 -26.45 3.85
CA MET A 71 -28.94 -27.54 3.99
C MET A 71 -28.15 -27.81 2.72
N GLU A 72 -28.82 -27.80 1.56
CA GLU A 72 -28.15 -27.96 0.28
C GLU A 72 -27.13 -26.83 0.05
N THR A 73 -27.53 -25.60 0.32
CA THR A 73 -26.64 -24.43 0.26
C THR A 73 -25.44 -24.56 1.21
N ALA A 74 -25.68 -25.01 2.44
CA ALA A 74 -24.63 -25.22 3.43
C ALA A 74 -23.65 -26.34 3.02
N LEU A 75 -24.16 -27.45 2.43
CA LEU A 75 -23.30 -28.51 1.88
C LEU A 75 -22.39 -27.99 0.76
N VAL A 76 -22.93 -27.23 -0.19
CA VAL A 76 -22.13 -26.62 -1.25
C VAL A 76 -21.05 -25.70 -0.66
N MET A 77 -21.37 -24.95 0.40
CA MET A 77 -20.43 -24.09 1.08
C MET A 77 -19.34 -24.90 1.81
N ILE A 78 -19.69 -26.00 2.49
CA ILE A 78 -18.71 -26.88 3.14
C ILE A 78 -17.75 -27.49 2.11
N GLU A 79 -18.25 -27.93 0.96
CA GLU A 79 -17.39 -28.47 -0.12
C GLU A 79 -16.46 -27.41 -0.70
N LYS A 80 -16.95 -26.19 -0.93
CA LYS A 80 -16.12 -25.06 -1.35
C LYS A 80 -15.05 -24.72 -0.32
N PHE A 81 -15.43 -24.73 0.96
CA PHE A 81 -14.53 -24.48 2.08
C PHE A 81 -13.44 -25.56 2.16
N LYS A 82 -13.81 -26.84 2.15
CA LYS A 82 -12.89 -27.97 2.13
C LYS A 82 -11.87 -27.86 0.98
N GLY A 83 -12.34 -27.62 -0.24
CA GLY A 83 -11.47 -27.46 -1.42
C GLY A 83 -10.62 -26.18 -1.40
N SER A 84 -10.96 -25.20 -0.54
CA SER A 84 -10.19 -23.96 -0.46
C SER A 84 -8.77 -24.15 0.11
N PHE A 85 -8.57 -25.14 0.96
CA PHE A 85 -7.27 -25.45 1.56
C PHE A 85 -6.28 -25.99 0.53
N GLU A 86 -6.71 -26.88 -0.34
CA GLU A 86 -5.87 -27.42 -1.43
C GLU A 86 -5.51 -26.30 -2.42
N ARG A 87 -6.51 -25.54 -2.87
CA ARG A 87 -6.27 -24.39 -3.75
C ARG A 87 -5.31 -23.36 -3.13
N SER A 88 -5.45 -23.06 -1.83
CA SER A 88 -4.56 -22.16 -1.12
C SER A 88 -3.13 -22.71 -1.04
N TRP A 89 -2.98 -24.00 -0.78
CA TRP A 89 -1.70 -24.68 -0.75
C TRP A 89 -0.98 -24.63 -2.09
N ASP A 90 -1.68 -24.98 -3.16
CA ASP A 90 -1.13 -24.96 -4.51
C ASP A 90 -0.74 -23.56 -4.96
N LEU A 91 -1.59 -22.58 -4.65
CA LEU A 91 -1.29 -21.18 -4.96
C LEU A 91 -0.06 -20.69 -4.17
N ARG A 92 0.06 -21.01 -2.86
CA ARG A 92 1.27 -20.68 -2.08
C ARG A 92 2.53 -21.29 -2.70
N ARG A 93 2.49 -22.55 -3.11
CA ARG A 93 3.61 -23.22 -3.79
C ARG A 93 4.00 -22.53 -5.09
N LEU A 94 3.00 -22.16 -5.89
CA LEU A 94 3.20 -21.46 -7.15
C LEU A 94 3.81 -20.07 -6.94
N VAL A 95 3.29 -19.30 -6.00
CA VAL A 95 3.82 -17.98 -5.62
C VAL A 95 5.27 -18.10 -5.16
N LEU A 96 5.57 -19.03 -4.23
CA LEU A 96 6.95 -19.29 -3.79
C LEU A 96 7.87 -19.64 -4.95
N LYS A 97 7.45 -20.56 -5.83
CA LYS A 97 8.25 -20.98 -6.99
C LYS A 97 8.58 -19.82 -7.93
N LYS A 98 7.64 -18.90 -8.13
CA LYS A 98 7.82 -17.75 -9.02
C LYS A 98 8.67 -16.66 -8.35
N LEU A 99 8.34 -16.28 -7.11
CA LEU A 99 8.97 -15.16 -6.44
C LEU A 99 10.38 -15.44 -5.92
N LYS A 100 10.71 -16.68 -5.58
CA LYS A 100 12.10 -17.08 -5.19
C LYS A 100 13.16 -16.82 -6.26
N LYS A 101 12.75 -16.54 -7.49
CA LYS A 101 13.68 -16.15 -8.56
C LYS A 101 14.12 -14.69 -8.45
N HIS A 102 13.41 -13.89 -7.66
CA HIS A 102 13.55 -12.45 -7.58
C HIS A 102 13.89 -11.95 -6.17
N THR A 103 13.50 -12.70 -5.15
CA THR A 103 13.77 -12.36 -3.75
C THR A 103 13.99 -13.62 -2.91
N ARG A 104 14.54 -13.48 -1.70
CA ARG A 104 14.74 -14.59 -0.77
C ARG A 104 13.40 -15.15 -0.29
N ALA A 105 13.38 -16.44 0.05
CA ALA A 105 12.19 -17.12 0.56
C ALA A 105 11.61 -16.43 1.81
N ASP A 106 12.48 -15.95 2.69
CA ASP A 106 12.11 -15.30 3.96
C ASP A 106 11.41 -13.97 3.76
N ASN A 107 11.53 -13.39 2.58
CA ASN A 107 10.83 -12.15 2.20
C ASN A 107 9.38 -12.38 1.76
N ILE A 108 8.96 -13.65 1.59
CA ILE A 108 7.64 -14.01 1.08
C ILE A 108 6.83 -14.61 2.24
N ARG A 109 5.93 -13.82 2.82
CA ARG A 109 5.22 -14.15 4.05
C ARG A 109 3.75 -14.46 3.79
N PHE A 110 3.32 -15.63 4.27
CA PHE A 110 1.92 -16.08 4.24
C PHE A 110 1.32 -16.21 5.64
N ASP A 111 2.13 -16.02 6.67
CA ASP A 111 1.75 -16.23 8.06
C ASP A 111 0.66 -15.26 8.52
N GLY A 112 -0.06 -15.67 9.56
CA GLY A 112 -1.17 -14.92 10.11
C GLY A 112 -0.77 -13.55 10.62
N PHE A 113 0.43 -13.40 11.20
CA PHE A 113 0.92 -12.12 11.71
C PHE A 113 1.17 -11.12 10.58
N SER A 114 1.95 -11.50 9.55
CA SER A 114 2.24 -10.64 8.41
C SER A 114 0.98 -10.19 7.70
N ARG A 115 0.02 -11.10 7.49
CA ARG A 115 -1.25 -10.81 6.84
C ARG A 115 -2.13 -9.87 7.68
N SER A 116 -2.18 -10.06 9.00
CA SER A 116 -2.99 -9.24 9.91
C SER A 116 -2.43 -7.82 10.09
N SER A 117 -1.10 -7.67 10.12
CA SER A 117 -0.46 -6.36 10.23
C SER A 117 -0.59 -5.50 8.96
N HIS A 118 -1.03 -6.09 7.84
CA HIS A 118 -1.20 -5.42 6.56
C HIS A 118 -2.66 -5.37 6.07
N VAL A 119 -3.63 -5.54 6.97
CA VAL A 119 -5.06 -5.55 6.63
C VAL A 119 -5.68 -4.15 6.60
N THR A 120 -5.06 -3.17 7.22
CA THR A 120 -5.59 -1.82 7.40
C THR A 120 -4.51 -0.75 7.21
N ASP A 121 -4.93 0.47 7.02
CA ASP A 121 -4.12 1.69 7.14
C ASP A 121 -4.73 2.61 8.23
N ALA A 122 -4.47 3.92 8.18
CA ALA A 122 -5.02 4.87 9.17
C ALA A 122 -6.51 5.19 8.97
N THR A 123 -7.20 4.60 7.99
CA THR A 123 -8.66 4.72 7.79
C THR A 123 -9.46 3.79 8.69
N ASP A 124 -8.84 2.83 9.38
CA ASP A 124 -9.48 1.72 10.10
C ASP A 124 -10.29 0.75 9.21
N TRP A 125 -10.24 0.90 7.91
CA TRP A 125 -10.89 -0.04 7.00
C TRP A 125 -10.20 -1.41 7.05
N ARG A 126 -11.02 -2.47 7.15
CA ARG A 126 -10.59 -3.87 7.19
C ARG A 126 -11.52 -4.67 6.28
N VAL A 127 -11.19 -4.71 5.00
CA VAL A 127 -12.06 -5.35 4.00
C VAL A 127 -11.65 -6.80 3.79
N GLU A 128 -10.38 -7.05 3.46
CA GLU A 128 -9.86 -8.39 3.20
C GLU A 128 -8.42 -8.53 3.68
N TYR A 129 -8.00 -9.75 3.99
CA TYR A 129 -6.60 -10.05 4.29
C TYR A 129 -5.81 -10.27 3.00
N PRO A 130 -4.58 -9.76 2.88
CA PRO A 130 -3.74 -10.07 1.74
C PRO A 130 -3.43 -11.58 1.73
N PHE A 131 -3.27 -12.15 0.55
CA PHE A 131 -2.84 -13.54 0.41
C PHE A 131 -1.39 -13.72 0.82
N VAL A 132 -0.55 -12.76 0.46
CA VAL A 132 0.90 -12.76 0.71
C VAL A 132 1.40 -11.35 0.98
N VAL A 133 2.41 -11.24 1.84
CA VAL A 133 3.17 -10.00 2.08
C VAL A 133 4.61 -10.24 1.67
N ILE A 134 5.20 -9.31 0.91
CA ILE A 134 6.53 -9.43 0.33
C ILE A 134 7.37 -8.24 0.78
N TYR A 135 8.60 -8.51 1.24
CA TYR A 135 9.54 -7.53 1.77
C TYR A 135 10.83 -7.54 0.93
N PRO A 136 10.89 -6.85 -0.22
CA PRO A 136 12.10 -6.83 -1.05
C PRO A 136 13.29 -6.27 -0.26
N ASP A 137 14.45 -6.91 -0.38
CA ASP A 137 15.69 -6.47 0.27
C ASP A 137 16.32 -5.29 -0.46
N SER A 138 16.10 -5.17 -1.76
CA SER A 138 16.60 -4.10 -2.62
C SER A 138 15.58 -3.68 -3.66
N GLU A 139 15.75 -2.49 -4.24
CA GLU A 139 14.88 -2.02 -5.31
C GLU A 139 15.00 -2.89 -6.59
N ASP A 140 16.17 -3.50 -6.84
CA ASP A 140 16.41 -4.35 -8.00
C ASP A 140 15.53 -5.62 -8.04
N GLU A 141 15.00 -6.03 -6.89
CA GLU A 141 14.07 -7.16 -6.80
C GLU A 141 12.66 -6.81 -7.26
N VAL A 142 12.27 -5.54 -7.14
CA VAL A 142 10.88 -5.08 -7.31
C VAL A 142 10.33 -5.34 -8.72
N PRO A 143 11.06 -5.06 -9.83
CA PRO A 143 10.57 -5.33 -11.18
C PRO A 143 10.17 -6.79 -11.40
N GLY A 144 11.02 -7.71 -10.97
CA GLY A 144 10.78 -9.14 -11.09
C GLY A 144 9.61 -9.63 -10.24
N ILE A 145 9.48 -9.07 -9.02
CA ILE A 145 8.35 -9.36 -8.12
C ILE A 145 7.03 -8.88 -8.73
N VAL A 146 6.98 -7.63 -9.22
CA VAL A 146 5.79 -7.05 -9.86
C VAL A 146 5.34 -7.92 -11.04
N LYS A 147 6.25 -8.21 -11.96
CA LYS A 147 5.95 -9.02 -13.13
C LYS A 147 5.42 -10.42 -12.75
N ALA A 148 6.08 -11.08 -11.79
CA ALA A 148 5.66 -12.40 -11.34
C ALA A 148 4.27 -12.39 -10.69
N LEU A 149 3.91 -11.33 -9.95
CA LEU A 149 2.59 -11.18 -9.34
C LEU A 149 1.50 -10.88 -10.38
N ILE A 150 1.78 -10.05 -11.37
CA ILE A 150 0.86 -9.77 -12.49
C ILE A 150 0.61 -11.07 -13.29
N ASP A 151 1.68 -11.83 -13.63
CA ASP A 151 1.57 -13.13 -14.32
C ASP A 151 0.72 -14.14 -13.52
N LEU A 152 0.61 -13.97 -12.22
CA LEU A 152 -0.20 -14.79 -11.31
C LEU A 152 -1.57 -14.19 -11.02
N ASP A 153 -1.95 -13.10 -11.68
CA ASP A 153 -3.22 -12.40 -11.50
C ASP A 153 -3.47 -11.94 -10.05
N PHE A 154 -2.46 -11.33 -9.42
CA PHE A 154 -2.58 -10.70 -8.12
C PHE A 154 -2.87 -9.21 -8.23
N VAL A 155 -3.74 -8.71 -7.35
CA VAL A 155 -3.86 -7.28 -7.09
C VAL A 155 -2.68 -6.86 -6.21
N ILE A 156 -1.83 -5.98 -6.72
CA ILE A 156 -0.63 -5.51 -6.01
C ILE A 156 -0.95 -4.26 -5.22
N ILE A 157 -0.53 -4.24 -3.95
CA ILE A 157 -0.72 -3.12 -3.04
C ILE A 157 0.66 -2.69 -2.51
N PRO A 158 1.19 -1.55 -2.95
CA PRO A 158 2.39 -0.98 -2.35
C PRO A 158 2.10 -0.49 -0.93
N ARG A 159 3.00 -0.74 0.01
CA ARG A 159 2.85 -0.28 1.38
C ARG A 159 4.17 0.22 1.95
N GLY A 160 4.13 1.45 2.46
CA GLY A 160 5.15 2.01 3.36
C GLY A 160 4.68 1.90 4.81
N GLY A 161 4.58 3.02 5.53
CA GLY A 161 4.14 3.04 6.93
C GLY A 161 2.64 2.81 7.16
N GLY A 162 1.81 2.78 6.12
CA GLY A 162 0.36 2.61 6.25
C GLY A 162 -0.34 3.76 6.98
N THR A 163 0.19 4.97 6.91
CA THR A 163 -0.29 6.17 7.61
C THR A 163 -1.26 7.02 6.78
N GLY A 164 -1.61 6.59 5.58
CA GLY A 164 -2.54 7.28 4.67
C GLY A 164 -3.99 7.20 5.15
N TYR A 165 -4.80 8.19 4.73
CA TYR A 165 -6.24 8.30 5.05
C TYR A 165 -7.13 8.03 3.82
N THR A 166 -6.59 7.43 2.77
CA THR A 166 -7.32 7.20 1.51
C THR A 166 -7.75 5.75 1.30
N GLY A 167 -7.25 4.83 2.12
CA GLY A 167 -7.47 3.40 1.95
C GLY A 167 -6.56 2.76 0.89
N GLY A 168 -5.57 3.50 0.37
CA GLY A 168 -4.69 3.02 -0.70
C GLY A 168 -3.82 1.81 -0.32
N ALA A 169 -3.61 1.58 0.99
CA ALA A 169 -2.87 0.43 1.51
C ALA A 169 -3.77 -0.71 2.04
N VAL A 170 -5.09 -0.64 1.83
CA VAL A 170 -6.06 -1.63 2.33
C VAL A 170 -6.35 -2.68 1.25
N PRO A 171 -6.12 -3.98 1.50
CA PRO A 171 -6.53 -5.04 0.59
C PRO A 171 -8.06 -5.12 0.46
N LEU A 172 -8.56 -5.11 -0.77
CA LEU A 172 -9.99 -5.22 -1.08
C LEU A 172 -10.36 -6.59 -1.64
N HIS A 173 -9.37 -7.40 -1.98
CA HIS A 173 -9.55 -8.69 -2.62
C HIS A 173 -8.66 -9.76 -1.99
N SER A 174 -9.19 -10.98 -1.82
CA SER A 174 -8.47 -12.11 -1.21
C SER A 174 -7.20 -12.52 -1.99
N ARG A 175 -7.13 -12.21 -3.29
CA ARG A 175 -5.95 -12.41 -4.14
C ARG A 175 -5.11 -11.14 -4.24
N SER A 176 -4.88 -10.48 -3.11
CA SER A 176 -3.99 -9.33 -3.01
C SER A 176 -2.61 -9.73 -2.52
N ALA A 177 -1.58 -9.11 -3.07
CA ALA A 177 -0.19 -9.18 -2.61
C ALA A 177 0.25 -7.79 -2.13
N VAL A 178 0.63 -7.67 -0.87
CA VAL A 178 1.21 -6.44 -0.35
C VAL A 178 2.71 -6.47 -0.56
N ILE A 179 3.27 -5.45 -1.21
CA ILE A 179 4.72 -5.22 -1.27
C ILE A 179 5.07 -4.14 -0.27
N ASN A 180 5.66 -4.56 0.84
CA ASN A 180 6.10 -3.67 1.91
C ASN A 180 7.53 -3.18 1.64
N THR A 181 7.70 -1.86 1.56
CA THR A 181 8.97 -1.23 1.19
C THR A 181 9.91 -0.97 2.38
N GLU A 182 9.61 -1.43 3.59
CA GLU A 182 10.34 -1.07 4.82
C GLU A 182 11.85 -1.34 4.77
N LYS A 183 12.29 -2.34 3.99
CA LYS A 183 13.71 -2.65 3.81
C LYS A 183 14.41 -1.75 2.79
N LEU A 184 13.67 -1.04 1.96
CA LEU A 184 14.21 -0.05 1.03
C LEU A 184 14.48 1.27 1.79
N ASN A 185 15.35 1.23 2.79
CA ASN A 185 15.48 2.29 3.80
C ASN A 185 16.85 2.98 3.80
N ARG A 186 17.61 2.90 2.71
CA ARG A 186 18.87 3.61 2.55
C ARG A 186 18.65 5.11 2.52
N ILE A 187 19.48 5.87 3.23
CA ILE A 187 19.53 7.32 3.21
C ILE A 187 20.96 7.73 2.86
N SER A 188 21.14 8.59 1.86
CA SER A 188 22.47 9.11 1.48
C SER A 188 22.94 10.20 2.45
N ASP A 189 24.20 10.57 2.35
CA ASP A 189 24.68 11.85 2.84
C ASP A 189 24.07 13.00 2.03
N VAL A 190 24.16 14.21 2.56
CA VAL A 190 23.74 15.40 1.82
C VAL A 190 24.76 15.68 0.72
N GLU A 191 24.29 15.86 -0.50
CA GLU A 191 25.12 16.13 -1.68
C GLU A 191 24.73 17.46 -2.31
N MET A 192 25.72 18.30 -2.57
CA MET A 192 25.54 19.49 -3.39
C MET A 192 25.48 19.08 -4.86
N ARG A 193 24.41 19.45 -5.55
CA ARG A 193 24.20 19.09 -6.97
C ARG A 193 23.71 20.27 -7.78
N LYS A 194 24.25 20.41 -8.99
CA LYS A 194 23.70 21.31 -9.99
C LYS A 194 22.45 20.67 -10.59
N LEU A 195 21.31 21.33 -10.41
CA LEU A 195 20.03 20.90 -10.99
C LEU A 195 19.81 21.65 -12.31
N GLU A 196 19.10 20.98 -13.23
CA GLU A 196 18.75 21.59 -14.51
C GLU A 196 17.92 22.86 -14.33
N GLY A 197 18.29 23.93 -15.05
CA GLY A 197 17.65 25.23 -14.95
C GLY A 197 18.14 26.13 -13.80
N LEU A 198 19.14 25.69 -13.01
CA LEU A 198 19.70 26.46 -11.91
C LEU A 198 21.17 26.75 -12.14
N ASP A 199 21.59 28.01 -11.84
CA ASP A 199 22.99 28.43 -11.96
C ASP A 199 23.87 28.01 -10.78
N LYS A 200 23.25 27.66 -9.64
CA LYS A 200 23.95 27.29 -8.41
C LYS A 200 23.68 25.84 -8.02
N GLU A 201 24.60 25.27 -7.27
CA GLU A 201 24.38 23.96 -6.62
C GLU A 201 23.35 24.04 -5.49
N VAL A 202 22.63 22.97 -5.31
CA VAL A 202 21.57 22.82 -4.31
C VAL A 202 21.85 21.59 -3.46
N ALA A 203 21.69 21.71 -2.16
CA ALA A 203 21.76 20.58 -1.26
C ALA A 203 20.62 19.61 -1.54
N THR A 204 20.95 18.35 -1.67
CA THR A 204 20.00 17.27 -1.95
C THR A 204 20.26 16.05 -1.08
N ILE A 205 19.22 15.25 -0.83
CA ILE A 205 19.32 13.96 -0.13
C ILE A 205 18.55 12.90 -0.90
N GLU A 206 19.16 11.73 -1.02
CA GLU A 206 18.50 10.55 -1.62
C GLU A 206 18.05 9.59 -0.55
N ALA A 207 16.86 9.03 -0.72
CA ALA A 207 16.32 8.06 0.21
C ALA A 207 15.51 6.98 -0.50
N GLY A 208 15.61 5.75 0.00
CA GLY A 208 14.76 4.64 -0.41
C GLY A 208 13.32 4.85 0.04
N ALA A 209 12.38 4.23 -0.68
CA ALA A 209 10.96 4.42 -0.45
C ALA A 209 10.48 4.03 0.97
N GLY A 210 11.15 3.08 1.61
CA GLY A 210 10.88 2.63 2.97
C GLY A 210 11.55 3.46 4.07
N SER A 211 12.38 4.46 3.71
CA SER A 211 13.00 5.35 4.69
C SER A 211 11.94 6.13 5.45
N VAL A 212 11.98 6.05 6.78
CA VAL A 212 11.08 6.81 7.66
C VAL A 212 11.39 8.29 7.55
N ASN A 213 10.36 9.09 7.33
CA ASN A 213 10.47 10.53 7.08
C ASN A 213 11.30 11.27 8.14
N LYS A 214 11.06 10.97 9.43
CA LYS A 214 11.80 11.56 10.55
C LYS A 214 13.30 11.27 10.46
N LYS A 215 13.72 10.05 10.06
CA LYS A 215 15.14 9.70 9.92
C LYS A 215 15.82 10.50 8.80
N VAL A 216 15.11 10.74 7.70
CA VAL A 216 15.62 11.58 6.60
C VAL A 216 15.77 13.03 7.06
N ALA A 217 14.80 13.55 7.81
CA ALA A 217 14.85 14.89 8.39
C ALA A 217 15.98 15.07 9.41
N GLU A 218 16.19 14.07 10.29
CA GLU A 218 17.29 14.04 11.26
C GLU A 218 18.65 14.01 10.57
N LYS A 219 18.82 13.19 9.51
CA LYS A 219 20.05 13.14 8.71
C LYS A 219 20.33 14.50 8.05
N ALA A 220 19.35 15.12 7.43
CA ALA A 220 19.51 16.46 6.83
C ALA A 220 19.88 17.52 7.90
N ALA A 221 19.21 17.47 9.06
CA ALA A 221 19.45 18.41 10.16
C ALA A 221 20.85 18.28 10.75
N SER A 222 21.40 17.07 10.87
CA SER A 222 22.76 16.85 11.37
C SER A 222 23.84 17.47 10.48
N GLU A 223 23.51 17.81 9.22
CA GLU A 223 24.39 18.46 8.26
C GLU A 223 24.01 19.94 8.01
N GLY A 224 23.11 20.52 8.84
CA GLY A 224 22.72 21.92 8.78
C GLY A 224 21.64 22.26 7.75
N TRP A 225 20.87 21.24 7.31
CA TRP A 225 19.83 21.39 6.30
C TRP A 225 18.45 21.02 6.83
N VAL A 226 17.40 21.52 6.19
CA VAL A 226 16.01 21.20 6.49
C VAL A 226 15.42 20.34 5.39
N PHE A 227 14.93 19.16 5.77
CA PHE A 227 13.99 18.39 4.97
C PHE A 227 12.59 18.95 5.24
N SER A 228 11.91 19.40 4.18
CA SER A 228 10.70 20.24 4.32
C SER A 228 9.40 19.44 4.43
N VAL A 229 9.38 18.18 4.01
CA VAL A 229 8.19 17.32 4.09
C VAL A 229 8.03 16.83 5.53
N ASP A 230 7.04 17.34 6.27
CA ASP A 230 6.87 17.08 7.70
C ASP A 230 5.42 16.77 8.14
N PRO A 231 4.78 15.74 7.58
CA PRO A 231 3.44 15.36 8.02
C PRO A 231 3.42 14.99 9.51
N ASN A 232 2.25 15.07 10.14
CA ASN A 232 2.09 14.70 11.56
C ASN A 232 2.53 13.27 11.85
N SER A 233 2.41 12.38 10.87
CA SER A 233 2.85 10.98 10.92
C SER A 233 4.34 10.80 10.61
N ASN A 234 5.19 11.82 10.66
CA ASN A 234 6.58 11.80 10.24
C ASN A 234 7.44 10.70 10.88
N TYR A 235 7.07 10.23 12.06
CA TYR A 235 7.72 9.14 12.78
C TYR A 235 7.42 7.74 12.22
N ALA A 236 6.41 7.61 11.37
CA ALA A 236 5.96 6.32 10.80
C ALA A 236 5.81 6.36 9.27
N CYS A 237 5.44 7.49 8.66
CA CYS A 237 5.34 7.61 7.22
C CYS A 237 6.70 7.47 6.54
N THR A 238 6.69 7.01 5.29
CA THR A 238 7.88 6.72 4.52
C THR A 238 7.96 7.55 3.25
N ILE A 239 9.15 7.67 2.68
CA ILE A 239 9.43 8.50 1.50
C ILE A 239 8.56 8.10 0.30
N GLY A 240 8.39 6.80 0.03
CA GLY A 240 7.53 6.33 -1.05
C GLY A 240 6.07 6.72 -0.84
N GLY A 241 5.57 6.58 0.41
CA GLY A 241 4.23 7.03 0.79
C GLY A 241 4.05 8.54 0.66
N ASN A 242 5.06 9.33 1.07
CA ASN A 242 5.02 10.78 0.93
C ASN A 242 4.84 11.23 -0.53
N ILE A 243 5.48 10.53 -1.48
CA ILE A 243 5.33 10.82 -2.91
C ILE A 243 3.96 10.35 -3.41
N ALA A 244 3.57 9.11 -3.07
CA ALA A 244 2.31 8.52 -3.52
C ALA A 244 1.08 9.33 -3.06
N GLU A 245 1.15 9.97 -1.88
CA GLU A 245 0.08 10.79 -1.31
C GLU A 245 0.32 12.31 -1.48
N ASN A 246 1.47 12.72 -2.00
CA ASN A 246 1.91 14.12 -2.00
C ASN A 246 1.86 14.76 -0.60
N ALA A 247 2.48 14.10 0.37
CA ALA A 247 2.43 14.50 1.77
C ALA A 247 2.95 15.93 1.97
N GLY A 248 2.30 16.65 2.88
CA GLY A 248 2.70 17.95 3.38
C GLY A 248 2.63 17.98 4.91
N GLY A 249 2.93 19.11 5.50
CA GLY A 249 2.88 19.31 6.95
C GLY A 249 2.92 20.77 7.32
N LYS A 250 3.39 21.11 8.52
CA LYS A 250 3.48 22.50 9.00
C LYS A 250 4.41 23.35 8.12
N LYS A 251 5.54 22.78 7.70
CA LYS A 251 6.52 23.44 6.85
C LYS A 251 6.02 23.69 5.43
N ALA A 252 4.94 23.02 5.00
CA ALA A 252 4.35 23.20 3.69
C ALA A 252 3.85 24.63 3.45
N VAL A 253 3.52 25.39 4.50
CA VAL A 253 3.18 26.81 4.40
C VAL A 253 4.30 27.59 3.74
N LEU A 254 5.55 27.28 4.09
CA LEU A 254 6.73 27.96 3.52
C LEU A 254 7.27 27.25 2.28
N TRP A 255 7.48 25.95 2.34
CA TRP A 255 8.22 25.19 1.31
C TRP A 255 7.36 24.28 0.44
N GLY A 256 6.03 24.27 0.64
CA GLY A 256 5.12 23.42 -0.12
C GLY A 256 5.13 21.97 0.35
N THR A 257 4.55 21.09 -0.47
CA THR A 257 4.38 19.66 -0.22
C THR A 257 5.49 18.84 -0.89
N THR A 258 5.34 17.54 -0.94
CA THR A 258 6.31 16.63 -1.56
C THR A 258 6.61 17.01 -3.02
N VAL A 259 5.60 17.35 -3.82
CA VAL A 259 5.77 17.72 -5.24
C VAL A 259 6.64 18.97 -5.43
N ASP A 260 6.64 19.86 -4.46
CA ASP A 260 7.41 21.09 -4.51
C ASP A 260 8.91 20.83 -4.26
N ASN A 261 9.24 19.74 -3.54
CA ASN A 261 10.56 19.46 -3.02
C ASN A 261 11.26 18.25 -3.65
N VAL A 262 10.52 17.39 -4.34
CA VAL A 262 11.11 16.24 -5.03
C VAL A 262 11.86 16.70 -6.29
N TYR A 263 13.11 16.24 -6.44
CA TYR A 263 13.90 16.44 -7.64
C TYR A 263 13.68 15.30 -8.65
N TRP A 264 13.85 14.07 -8.21
CA TRP A 264 13.49 12.90 -8.99
C TRP A 264 12.97 11.78 -8.07
N TYR A 265 12.20 10.89 -8.65
CA TYR A 265 11.85 9.63 -8.04
C TYR A 265 11.90 8.50 -9.05
N ARG A 266 12.14 7.30 -8.54
CA ARG A 266 12.16 6.06 -9.29
C ARG A 266 11.01 5.20 -8.83
N MET A 267 10.38 4.52 -9.79
CA MET A 267 9.32 3.58 -9.52
C MET A 267 9.37 2.41 -10.50
N VAL A 268 8.66 1.34 -10.18
CA VAL A 268 8.39 0.21 -11.07
C VAL A 268 6.94 0.31 -11.52
N ASP A 269 6.74 0.33 -12.84
CA ASP A 269 5.41 0.38 -13.45
C ASP A 269 4.71 -1.00 -13.44
N PRO A 270 3.41 -1.10 -13.81
CA PRO A 270 2.69 -2.38 -13.86
C PRO A 270 3.28 -3.42 -14.83
N ASP A 271 4.05 -3.01 -15.84
CA ASP A 271 4.74 -3.93 -16.76
C ASP A 271 6.06 -4.47 -16.18
N GLY A 272 6.42 -4.09 -14.97
CA GLY A 272 7.67 -4.43 -14.32
C GLY A 272 8.88 -3.71 -14.90
N ASN A 273 8.68 -2.54 -15.50
CA ASN A 273 9.75 -1.69 -16.01
C ASN A 273 10.09 -0.59 -15.01
N TRP A 274 11.33 -0.12 -15.06
CA TRP A 274 11.72 1.08 -14.35
C TRP A 274 11.12 2.31 -14.98
N LEU A 275 10.65 3.22 -14.15
CA LEU A 275 10.27 4.56 -14.53
C LEU A 275 10.99 5.56 -13.62
N VAL A 276 11.79 6.44 -14.22
CA VAL A 276 12.45 7.54 -13.54
C VAL A 276 11.78 8.84 -13.96
N VAL A 277 11.28 9.58 -12.99
CA VAL A 277 10.64 10.89 -13.21
C VAL A 277 11.51 11.97 -12.58
N THR A 278 11.96 12.92 -13.38
CA THR A 278 12.85 14.02 -12.97
C THR A 278 12.19 15.36 -13.26
N ARG A 279 12.26 16.28 -12.32
CA ARG A 279 11.84 17.68 -12.54
C ARG A 279 12.92 18.44 -13.28
N GLY A 280 12.66 18.80 -14.55
CA GLY A 280 13.64 19.40 -15.45
C GLY A 280 13.91 20.89 -15.23
N ASN A 281 13.02 21.61 -14.53
CA ASN A 281 13.17 23.05 -14.28
C ASN A 281 12.75 23.43 -12.85
N HIS A 282 13.52 23.00 -11.88
CA HIS A 282 13.21 23.24 -10.47
C HIS A 282 13.34 24.74 -10.10
N ASN A 283 12.34 25.32 -9.43
CA ASN A 283 12.34 26.72 -9.00
C ASN A 283 12.74 26.92 -7.53
N LEU A 284 13.10 25.84 -6.81
CA LEU A 284 13.43 25.83 -5.37
C LEU A 284 12.31 26.37 -4.47
N GLY A 285 11.10 26.43 -4.96
CA GLY A 285 9.94 26.97 -4.27
C GLY A 285 8.67 26.22 -4.64
N LYS A 286 7.54 26.79 -4.25
CA LYS A 286 6.22 26.20 -4.54
C LYS A 286 5.99 26.13 -6.05
N ILE A 287 5.66 24.95 -6.53
CA ILE A 287 5.52 24.60 -7.94
C ILE A 287 4.48 25.46 -8.67
N HIS A 288 3.39 25.83 -7.98
CA HIS A 288 2.31 26.64 -8.56
C HIS A 288 2.68 28.10 -8.82
N LEU A 289 3.81 28.58 -8.29
CA LEU A 289 4.35 29.91 -8.53
C LEU A 289 5.18 29.98 -9.82
N GLN A 290 5.46 28.84 -10.42
CA GLN A 290 6.19 28.73 -11.68
C GLN A 290 5.18 28.70 -12.83
N GLU A 291 5.43 29.42 -13.93
CA GLU A 291 4.49 29.44 -15.05
C GLU A 291 4.41 28.08 -15.74
N ASP A 292 5.55 27.56 -16.17
CA ASP A 292 5.67 26.27 -16.82
C ASP A 292 6.53 25.33 -15.98
N VAL A 293 6.01 24.13 -15.73
CA VAL A 293 6.65 23.06 -15.00
C VAL A 293 6.94 21.90 -15.94
N VAL A 294 8.17 21.42 -15.94
CA VAL A 294 8.62 20.34 -16.80
C VAL A 294 9.02 19.13 -15.96
N PHE A 295 8.47 17.97 -16.30
CA PHE A 295 8.94 16.69 -15.81
C PHE A 295 9.35 15.80 -16.98
N GLU A 296 10.48 15.13 -16.85
CA GLU A 296 10.92 14.09 -17.76
C GLU A 296 10.68 12.73 -17.16
N ALA A 297 9.97 11.89 -17.88
CA ALA A 297 9.72 10.48 -17.52
C ALA A 297 10.47 9.58 -18.48
N VAL A 298 11.32 8.71 -17.94
CA VAL A 298 12.17 7.78 -18.70
C VAL A 298 11.85 6.36 -18.26
N TRP A 299 11.30 5.56 -19.17
CA TRP A 299 11.07 4.13 -18.97
C TRP A 299 12.28 3.33 -19.40
N LYS A 300 12.69 2.38 -18.58
CA LYS A 300 13.81 1.48 -18.82
C LYS A 300 13.42 0.03 -18.53
N GLN A 301 14.09 -0.92 -19.15
CA GLN A 301 13.80 -2.34 -18.93
C GLN A 301 14.04 -2.76 -17.48
N GLY A 302 13.08 -3.48 -16.88
CA GLY A 302 13.13 -3.92 -15.49
C GLY A 302 14.03 -5.13 -15.19
N ASN A 303 14.68 -5.71 -16.20
CA ASN A 303 15.51 -6.91 -16.05
C ASN A 303 16.98 -6.64 -15.69
N LYS A 304 17.34 -5.38 -15.49
CA LYS A 304 18.68 -4.91 -15.08
C LYS A 304 18.51 -3.80 -14.04
N SER A 305 19.60 -3.47 -13.35
CA SER A 305 19.59 -2.32 -12.45
C SER A 305 19.25 -1.02 -13.20
N PRO A 306 18.58 -0.07 -12.60
CA PRO A 306 18.05 1.11 -13.29
C PRO A 306 19.12 1.98 -13.96
N GLU A 307 20.36 1.96 -13.46
CA GLU A 307 21.48 2.68 -14.04
C GLU A 307 21.93 2.08 -15.40
N LYS A 308 21.89 0.75 -15.49
CA LYS A 308 22.38 -0.03 -16.66
C LYS A 308 21.27 -0.46 -17.59
N ALA A 309 20.01 -0.26 -17.23
CA ALA A 309 18.88 -0.72 -17.99
C ALA A 309 18.69 0.10 -19.27
N PRO A 310 18.46 -0.55 -20.43
CA PRO A 310 18.16 0.14 -21.67
C PRO A 310 16.89 0.98 -21.56
N ILE A 311 16.92 2.14 -22.20
CA ILE A 311 15.76 3.03 -22.29
C ILE A 311 14.76 2.44 -23.31
N ILE A 312 13.48 2.33 -22.88
CA ILE A 312 12.37 1.90 -23.71
C ILE A 312 11.67 3.10 -24.34
N ARG A 313 11.43 4.12 -23.51
CA ARG A 313 10.62 5.30 -23.88
C ARG A 313 10.97 6.50 -23.03
N LYS A 314 10.80 7.69 -23.61
CA LYS A 314 10.87 8.97 -22.90
C LYS A 314 9.59 9.77 -23.15
N LYS A 315 9.14 10.52 -22.15
CA LYS A 315 8.03 11.46 -22.28
C LYS A 315 8.31 12.70 -21.44
N THR A 316 8.11 13.86 -22.03
CA THR A 316 8.16 15.13 -21.32
C THR A 316 6.74 15.60 -21.00
N PHE A 317 6.48 15.86 -19.72
CA PHE A 317 5.24 16.47 -19.24
C PHE A 317 5.49 17.96 -19.06
N ARG A 318 4.74 18.79 -19.80
CA ARG A 318 4.74 20.26 -19.64
C ARG A 318 3.41 20.66 -19.03
N LEU A 319 3.45 21.22 -17.83
CA LEU A 319 2.28 21.52 -17.04
C LEU A 319 2.33 23.00 -16.62
N LYS A 320 1.18 23.66 -16.61
CA LYS A 320 1.09 25.01 -16.06
C LYS A 320 1.12 24.95 -14.53
N GLY A 321 2.08 25.65 -13.91
CA GLY A 321 2.24 25.69 -12.47
C GLY A 321 0.96 26.06 -11.70
N PRO A 322 0.23 27.12 -12.09
CA PRO A 322 -1.04 27.47 -11.42
C PRO A 322 -2.10 26.35 -11.40
N LYS A 323 -2.02 25.38 -12.31
CA LYS A 323 -2.94 24.22 -12.33
C LYS A 323 -2.65 23.14 -11.27
N PHE A 324 -1.50 23.24 -10.60
CA PHE A 324 -1.15 22.29 -9.54
C PHE A 324 -1.97 22.49 -8.26
N ARG A 325 -2.48 23.69 -8.02
CA ARG A 325 -3.24 24.03 -6.81
C ARG A 325 -4.63 24.53 -7.18
N THR A 326 -5.60 24.24 -6.33
CA THR A 326 -6.94 24.82 -6.41
C THR A 326 -6.97 26.06 -5.51
N PRO A 327 -7.21 27.27 -6.07
CA PRO A 327 -7.22 28.50 -5.30
C PRO A 327 -8.34 28.52 -4.25
N GLY A 328 -8.10 29.17 -3.11
CA GLY A 328 -9.11 29.48 -2.11
C GLY A 328 -9.50 28.37 -1.14
N LEU A 329 -8.92 27.18 -1.27
CA LEU A 329 -9.24 26.04 -0.41
C LEU A 329 -8.17 25.70 0.64
N GLY A 330 -7.29 26.64 0.96
CA GLY A 330 -6.24 26.43 1.95
C GLY A 330 -4.86 26.12 1.34
N LYS A 331 -3.94 25.65 2.18
CA LYS A 331 -2.51 25.62 1.83
C LYS A 331 -2.10 24.58 0.80
N ASP A 332 -2.74 23.43 0.74
CA ASP A 332 -2.19 22.25 0.09
C ASP A 332 -3.16 21.48 -0.81
N VAL A 333 -4.16 22.15 -1.33
CA VAL A 333 -5.12 21.50 -2.24
C VAL A 333 -4.48 21.32 -3.61
N THR A 334 -3.80 20.21 -3.79
CA THR A 334 -3.15 19.84 -5.05
C THR A 334 -4.11 19.09 -5.96
N ASN A 335 -4.11 19.45 -7.23
CA ASN A 335 -4.89 18.76 -8.24
C ASN A 335 -4.31 17.36 -8.51
N LYS A 336 -5.06 16.30 -8.22
CA LYS A 336 -4.60 14.90 -8.34
C LYS A 336 -4.24 14.48 -9.76
N TYR A 337 -4.88 15.04 -10.77
CA TYR A 337 -4.63 14.64 -12.14
C TYR A 337 -3.19 14.92 -12.61
N LEU A 338 -2.63 16.08 -12.27
CA LEU A 338 -1.25 16.47 -12.59
C LEU A 338 -0.84 16.17 -14.05
N GLY A 339 -1.74 16.40 -15.02
CA GLY A 339 -1.48 16.11 -16.43
C GLY A 339 -1.16 14.63 -16.75
N GLY A 340 -1.54 13.71 -15.87
CA GLY A 340 -1.21 12.28 -15.99
C GLY A 340 0.22 11.93 -15.59
N LEU A 341 0.89 12.78 -14.79
CA LEU A 341 2.21 12.50 -14.23
C LEU A 341 2.14 11.24 -13.35
N PRO A 342 2.91 10.18 -13.64
CA PRO A 342 2.81 8.93 -12.90
C PRO A 342 3.45 9.01 -11.51
N GLY A 343 3.01 8.18 -10.59
CA GLY A 343 3.57 7.97 -9.24
C GLY A 343 3.15 9.01 -8.23
N LEU A 344 3.29 10.28 -8.57
CA LEU A 344 3.05 11.38 -7.65
C LEU A 344 1.55 11.62 -7.41
N GLN A 345 1.13 11.55 -6.15
CA GLN A 345 -0.26 11.70 -5.73
C GLN A 345 -1.23 10.72 -6.42
N LYS A 346 -0.75 9.50 -6.68
CA LYS A 346 -1.52 8.41 -7.29
C LYS A 346 -1.85 7.27 -6.32
N GLU A 347 -1.55 7.45 -5.04
CA GLU A 347 -1.89 6.51 -3.96
C GLU A 347 -1.34 5.09 -4.19
N GLY A 348 -0.26 4.98 -5.01
CA GLY A 348 0.38 3.72 -5.36
C GLY A 348 -0.40 2.86 -6.38
N CYS A 349 -1.45 3.40 -7.03
CA CYS A 349 -2.28 2.63 -7.95
C CYS A 349 -1.66 2.43 -9.35
N ASP A 350 -0.60 3.15 -9.69
CA ASP A 350 0.04 3.12 -11.01
C ASP A 350 1.48 2.61 -10.99
N GLY A 351 1.95 2.11 -9.84
CA GLY A 351 3.28 1.52 -9.69
C GLY A 351 3.84 1.63 -8.28
N ILE A 352 5.06 1.12 -8.11
CA ILE A 352 5.74 1.04 -6.81
C ILE A 352 6.94 1.96 -6.80
N ILE A 353 6.89 3.02 -5.97
CA ILE A 353 8.02 3.92 -5.76
C ILE A 353 9.09 3.17 -4.96
N THR A 354 10.35 3.25 -5.41
CA THR A 354 11.48 2.53 -4.81
C THR A 354 12.51 3.44 -4.19
N SER A 355 12.74 4.62 -4.76
CA SER A 355 13.70 5.62 -4.25
C SER A 355 13.37 7.01 -4.77
N ALA A 356 13.90 8.03 -4.11
CA ALA A 356 13.74 9.41 -4.54
C ALA A 356 14.86 10.33 -4.02
N ARG A 357 15.06 11.46 -4.69
CA ARG A 357 15.95 12.54 -4.27
C ARG A 357 15.16 13.83 -4.09
N PHE A 358 15.41 14.48 -2.98
CA PHE A 358 14.78 15.75 -2.60
C PHE A 358 15.79 16.88 -2.54
N ILE A 359 15.34 18.09 -2.83
CA ILE A 359 16.06 19.29 -2.46
C ILE A 359 15.95 19.53 -0.95
N LEU A 360 16.97 20.16 -0.39
CA LEU A 360 17.00 20.59 0.99
C LEU A 360 17.04 22.12 1.07
N HIS A 361 16.53 22.64 2.16
CA HIS A 361 16.53 24.08 2.43
C HIS A 361 17.56 24.41 3.50
N LYS A 362 18.14 25.60 3.42
CA LYS A 362 19.10 26.06 4.42
C LYS A 362 18.40 26.17 5.78
N MET A 363 19.05 25.66 6.82
CA MET A 363 18.51 25.79 8.18
C MET A 363 18.51 27.27 8.58
N PRO A 364 17.39 27.80 9.10
CA PRO A 364 17.34 29.16 9.65
C PRO A 364 18.32 29.30 10.81
N ALA A 365 19.01 30.44 10.90
CA ALA A 365 19.94 30.71 11.99
C ALA A 365 19.24 30.79 13.35
N CYS A 366 18.00 31.26 13.37
CA CYS A 366 17.16 31.36 14.55
C CYS A 366 15.73 30.94 14.24
N THR A 367 15.08 30.25 15.17
CA THR A 367 13.65 29.92 15.10
C THR A 367 12.98 30.34 16.40
N GLN A 368 11.78 30.90 16.31
CA GLN A 368 10.95 31.27 17.45
C GLN A 368 9.54 30.74 17.26
N THR A 369 8.98 30.18 18.32
CA THR A 369 7.58 29.75 18.33
C THR A 369 6.72 30.82 18.97
N VAL A 370 5.67 31.25 18.28
CA VAL A 370 4.65 32.16 18.82
C VAL A 370 3.34 31.39 18.91
N CYS A 371 2.74 31.37 20.09
CA CYS A 371 1.40 30.83 20.31
C CYS A 371 0.44 32.03 20.47
N LEU A 372 -0.57 32.10 19.59
CA LEU A 372 -1.61 33.11 19.63
C LEU A 372 -2.92 32.45 20.02
N GLU A 373 -3.53 32.97 21.08
CA GLU A 373 -4.87 32.57 21.51
C GLU A 373 -5.88 33.66 21.13
N PHE A 374 -6.95 33.28 20.47
CA PHE A 374 -8.04 34.17 20.10
C PHE A 374 -9.26 33.78 20.91
N TYR A 375 -9.72 34.73 21.76
CA TYR A 375 -10.95 34.58 22.55
C TYR A 375 -12.09 35.27 21.81
N GLY A 376 -13.11 34.52 21.46
CA GLY A 376 -14.30 35.04 20.79
C GLY A 376 -15.37 33.98 20.66
N ALA A 377 -16.63 34.35 20.74
CA ALA A 377 -17.72 33.44 20.38
C ALA A 377 -17.73 33.20 18.88
N ALA A 378 -17.92 31.96 18.45
CA ALA A 378 -18.15 31.65 17.08
C ALA A 378 -19.45 32.33 16.62
N GLY A 379 -19.34 33.39 15.80
CA GLY A 379 -20.51 34.14 15.32
C GLY A 379 -20.48 35.66 15.47
N ASN A 380 -19.38 36.24 15.94
CA ASN A 380 -19.16 37.70 15.87
C ASN A 380 -18.11 38.02 14.80
#